data_92a780f8d92184ebc0eefdd6da37b1f6
#
_entry.id   92a780f8d92184ebc0eefdd6da37b1f6
#
_cell.length_a   1.000
_cell.length_b   1.000
_cell.length_c   1.000
_cell.angle_alpha   90.00
_cell.angle_beta   90.00
_cell.angle_gamma   90.00
#
_symmetry.space_group_name_H-M   'P 1'
#
loop_
_entity.id
_entity.type
_entity.pdbx_description
1 polymer ?
#
loop_
_entity_poly.entity_id
_entity_poly.type
_entity_poly.pdbx_seq_one_letter_code
_entity_poly.pdbx_strand_id
1 'polypeptide(L)'
;FELGIDVGQLETIFMRNIPPTPSNYIQRAGRAGRRSDSTAFSLTYARRRPHDLFYYRDPMRMVSGIIKPPRFEIKNLKIIRRHMYSVAVAAFWKERSEYFGSCQEFFFNNKPGKEALREYLEGKPKEVQDALIKIVPKGLQENLGVQDWSWVEDLLGENGVLSLATEKLTGDIRALEDSIKNASENRLFRQAERLNKTIRTLKERQVIGFLSQNNVIPKYGFPVDVIELQTYHHSQGRNIDLSRDMKIALSEYAPGSQVIADGYLWTSRYIKKIPGKEFPQYNYVVCKECGFFSSCLKERSEEELPKLCPICGNRFSKTGTYVTPEFGMIA
;
A
#
# COMPACT_ATOMS: atom_id res chain seq x y z
N PHE A 1 3.48 -11.03 21.97
CA PHE A 1 2.35 -11.96 21.81
C PHE A 1 1.05 -11.18 22.03
N GLU A 2 0.43 -10.72 20.93
CA GLU A 2 -0.89 -10.08 20.93
C GLU A 2 -2.02 -11.10 20.69
N LEU A 3 -1.66 -12.29 20.19
CA LEU A 3 -2.58 -13.43 20.04
C LEU A 3 -2.97 -13.96 21.42
N GLY A 4 -4.23 -14.29 21.62
CA GLY A 4 -4.85 -14.74 22.88
C GLY A 4 -4.28 -16.01 23.52
N ILE A 5 -2.96 -16.23 23.42
CA ILE A 5 -2.25 -17.34 24.02
C ILE A 5 -2.17 -17.10 25.53
N ASP A 6 -2.64 -18.06 26.30
CA ASP A 6 -2.44 -18.05 27.75
C ASP A 6 -1.01 -18.47 28.08
N VAL A 7 -0.24 -17.53 28.63
CA VAL A 7 1.18 -17.74 28.95
C VAL A 7 1.36 -18.08 30.45
N GLY A 8 0.26 -18.37 31.14
CA GLY A 8 0.29 -18.69 32.58
C GLY A 8 0.45 -17.43 33.46
N GLN A 9 1.11 -17.62 34.61
CA GLN A 9 1.21 -16.61 35.67
C GLN A 9 2.45 -15.75 35.48
N LEU A 10 2.33 -14.67 34.71
CA LEU A 10 3.40 -13.71 34.56
C LEU A 10 3.20 -12.55 35.55
N GLU A 11 4.24 -12.23 36.31
CA GLU A 11 4.29 -11.05 37.18
C GLU A 11 4.97 -9.87 36.51
N THR A 12 5.92 -10.16 35.59
CA THR A 12 6.71 -9.13 34.91
C THR A 12 6.68 -9.29 33.40
N ILE A 13 6.50 -8.18 32.69
CA ILE A 13 6.61 -8.12 31.24
C ILE A 13 7.68 -7.11 30.86
N PHE A 14 8.56 -7.53 29.95
CA PHE A 14 9.57 -6.68 29.35
C PHE A 14 9.23 -6.42 27.88
N MET A 15 9.00 -5.15 27.53
CA MET A 15 8.76 -4.71 26.15
C MET A 15 10.02 -4.11 25.56
N ARG A 16 10.53 -4.73 24.50
CA ARG A 16 11.77 -4.33 23.84
C ARG A 16 11.69 -3.01 23.06
N ASN A 17 10.47 -2.49 22.85
CA ASN A 17 10.17 -1.20 22.20
C ASN A 17 8.79 -0.72 22.66
N ILE A 18 8.52 0.55 22.46
CA ILE A 18 7.17 1.09 22.68
C ILE A 18 6.23 0.52 21.60
N PRO A 19 5.09 -0.07 21.99
CA PRO A 19 4.10 -0.59 21.04
C PRO A 19 3.52 0.49 20.12
N PRO A 20 3.00 0.11 18.94
CA PRO A 20 2.50 1.08 17.97
C PRO A 20 1.33 1.94 18.47
N THR A 21 0.46 1.38 19.31
CA THR A 21 -0.74 2.07 19.81
C THR A 21 -0.98 1.75 21.30
N PRO A 22 -1.76 2.59 22.01
CA PRO A 22 -2.19 2.31 23.38
C PRO A 22 -2.90 0.96 23.54
N SER A 23 -3.73 0.55 22.58
CA SER A 23 -4.40 -0.76 22.61
C SER A 23 -3.40 -1.91 22.60
N ASN A 24 -2.35 -1.84 21.76
CA ASN A 24 -1.29 -2.85 21.74
C ASN A 24 -0.51 -2.88 23.06
N TYR A 25 -0.26 -1.70 23.67
CA TYR A 25 0.38 -1.62 24.97
C TYR A 25 -0.44 -2.32 26.05
N ILE A 26 -1.73 -2.00 26.15
CA ILE A 26 -2.64 -2.60 27.14
C ILE A 26 -2.77 -4.12 26.93
N GLN A 27 -2.88 -4.58 25.69
CA GLN A 27 -2.95 -6.01 25.38
C GLN A 27 -1.68 -6.76 25.77
N ARG A 28 -0.52 -6.15 25.63
CA ARG A 28 0.78 -6.74 26.02
C ARG A 28 0.98 -6.65 27.53
N ALA A 29 0.79 -5.48 28.14
CA ALA A 29 0.92 -5.26 29.58
C ALA A 29 -0.07 -6.10 30.37
N GLY A 30 -1.31 -6.25 29.91
CA GLY A 30 -2.36 -7.07 30.54
C GLY A 30 -2.13 -8.58 30.49
N ARG A 31 -0.96 -9.04 30.03
CA ARG A 31 -0.51 -10.43 30.20
C ARG A 31 0.07 -10.70 31.58
N ALA A 32 0.54 -9.66 32.27
CA ALA A 32 0.98 -9.77 33.68
C ALA A 32 -0.17 -9.46 34.64
N GLY A 33 -0.08 -9.96 35.86
CA GLY A 33 -0.96 -9.62 36.96
C GLY A 33 -2.39 -10.10 36.82
N ARG A 34 -2.62 -11.29 36.28
CA ARG A 34 -3.96 -11.86 36.15
C ARG A 34 -4.56 -12.35 37.49
N ARG A 35 -3.76 -12.38 38.55
CA ARG A 35 -4.22 -12.73 39.90
C ARG A 35 -4.44 -11.45 40.72
N SER A 36 -5.46 -11.47 41.54
CA SER A 36 -5.82 -10.36 42.46
C SER A 36 -4.82 -10.17 43.62
N ASP A 37 -3.95 -11.15 43.83
CA ASP A 37 -3.01 -11.22 44.96
C ASP A 37 -1.55 -10.91 44.57
N SER A 38 -1.28 -10.60 43.28
CA SER A 38 0.07 -10.31 42.81
C SER A 38 0.19 -8.94 42.16
N THR A 39 1.32 -8.27 42.41
CA THR A 39 1.67 -7.00 41.76
C THR A 39 2.24 -7.29 40.35
N ALA A 40 1.71 -6.63 39.35
CA ALA A 40 2.21 -6.73 37.99
C ALA A 40 3.19 -5.59 37.68
N PHE A 41 4.28 -5.94 37.02
CA PHE A 41 5.29 -4.99 36.60
C PHE A 41 5.51 -5.03 35.09
N SER A 42 5.44 -3.88 34.41
CA SER A 42 5.71 -3.77 32.99
C SER A 42 6.84 -2.79 32.75
N LEU A 43 7.95 -3.29 32.20
CA LEU A 43 9.10 -2.47 31.82
C LEU A 43 9.15 -2.32 30.31
N THR A 44 9.17 -1.07 29.82
CA THR A 44 9.19 -0.78 28.39
C THR A 44 10.44 0.01 28.02
N TYR A 45 11.24 -0.54 27.12
CA TYR A 45 12.43 0.12 26.59
C TYR A 45 12.06 1.04 25.42
N ALA A 46 12.36 2.33 25.55
CA ALA A 46 12.19 3.32 24.47
C ALA A 46 13.48 3.41 23.64
N ARG A 47 13.38 3.18 22.33
CA ARG A 47 14.48 3.36 21.39
C ARG A 47 14.60 4.84 20.99
N ARG A 48 15.75 5.24 20.46
CA ARG A 48 15.96 6.59 19.91
C ARG A 48 15.30 6.74 18.52
N ARG A 49 13.99 6.47 18.44
CA ARG A 49 13.17 6.63 17.22
C ARG A 49 12.09 7.66 17.47
N PRO A 50 11.62 8.41 16.48
CA PRO A 50 10.62 9.47 16.65
C PRO A 50 9.36 9.01 17.39
N HIS A 51 8.83 7.84 17.07
CA HIS A 51 7.68 7.24 17.74
C HIS A 51 7.96 6.98 19.24
N ASP A 52 9.06 6.30 19.54
CA ASP A 52 9.40 5.95 20.92
C ASP A 52 9.71 7.19 21.75
N LEU A 53 10.43 8.16 21.18
CA LEU A 53 10.73 9.43 21.85
C LEU A 53 9.49 10.28 22.08
N PHE A 54 8.50 10.24 21.19
CA PHE A 54 7.23 10.93 21.38
C PHE A 54 6.50 10.43 22.62
N TYR A 55 6.38 9.11 22.79
CA TYR A 55 5.73 8.52 23.95
C TYR A 55 6.61 8.51 25.20
N TYR A 56 7.94 8.49 25.06
CA TYR A 56 8.85 8.62 26.20
C TYR A 56 8.73 9.98 26.89
N ARG A 57 8.47 11.06 26.13
CA ARG A 57 8.26 12.42 26.69
C ARG A 57 6.95 12.54 27.45
N ASP A 58 5.94 11.76 27.07
CA ASP A 58 4.64 11.75 27.73
C ASP A 58 4.10 10.30 27.77
N PRO A 59 4.55 9.47 28.74
CA PRO A 59 4.18 8.06 28.83
C PRO A 59 2.68 7.84 29.05
N MET A 60 1.99 8.80 29.67
CA MET A 60 0.55 8.69 29.94
C MET A 60 -0.26 8.56 28.66
N ARG A 61 0.18 9.13 27.55
CA ARG A 61 -0.46 8.95 26.25
C ARG A 61 -0.46 7.49 25.76
N MET A 62 0.52 6.70 26.19
CA MET A 62 0.58 5.27 25.85
C MET A 62 -0.20 4.43 26.86
N VAL A 63 -0.04 4.72 28.16
CA VAL A 63 -0.62 3.90 29.23
C VAL A 63 -2.13 4.12 29.38
N SER A 64 -2.59 5.36 29.30
CA SER A 64 -4.01 5.75 29.44
C SER A 64 -4.62 6.29 28.14
N GLY A 65 -4.00 6.01 26.99
CA GLY A 65 -4.44 6.51 25.70
C GLY A 65 -5.83 6.01 25.31
N ILE A 66 -6.57 6.86 24.61
CA ILE A 66 -7.93 6.56 24.15
C ILE A 66 -7.90 5.43 23.12
N ILE A 67 -8.55 4.32 23.42
CA ILE A 67 -8.79 3.23 22.47
C ILE A 67 -10.05 3.57 21.69
N LYS A 68 -9.87 4.02 20.45
CA LYS A 68 -11.01 4.29 19.57
C LYS A 68 -11.61 2.97 19.10
N PRO A 69 -12.93 2.76 19.23
CA PRO A 69 -13.58 1.58 18.66
C PRO A 69 -13.42 1.58 17.13
N PRO A 70 -13.18 0.42 16.51
CA PRO A 70 -13.11 0.33 15.06
C PRO A 70 -14.46 0.72 14.44
N ARG A 71 -14.42 1.61 13.46
CA ARG A 71 -15.61 1.99 12.67
C ARG A 71 -15.49 1.36 11.30
N PHE A 72 -16.53 0.63 10.90
CA PHE A 72 -16.64 0.02 9.59
C PHE A 72 -17.75 0.71 8.81
N GLU A 73 -17.42 1.24 7.65
CA GLU A 73 -18.38 1.79 6.70
C GLU A 73 -18.68 0.73 5.64
N ILE A 74 -19.75 -0.02 5.85
CA ILE A 74 -20.17 -1.11 4.95
C ILE A 74 -20.61 -0.58 3.58
N LYS A 75 -21.05 0.68 3.51
CA LYS A 75 -21.52 1.33 2.27
C LYS A 75 -20.44 2.12 1.56
N ASN A 76 -19.17 1.89 1.87
CA ASN A 76 -18.06 2.57 1.20
C ASN A 76 -17.95 2.10 -0.26
N LEU A 77 -18.37 2.97 -1.19
CA LEU A 77 -18.40 2.70 -2.63
C LEU A 77 -17.02 2.29 -3.18
N LYS A 78 -15.93 2.89 -2.69
CA LYS A 78 -14.57 2.54 -3.14
C LYS A 78 -14.21 1.10 -2.78
N ILE A 79 -14.61 0.64 -1.59
CA ILE A 79 -14.36 -0.74 -1.15
C ILE A 79 -15.23 -1.69 -1.97
N ILE A 80 -16.53 -1.38 -2.11
CA ILE A 80 -17.46 -2.22 -2.86
C ILE A 80 -17.00 -2.38 -4.32
N ARG A 81 -16.65 -1.31 -5.01
CA ARG A 81 -16.14 -1.36 -6.39
C ARG A 81 -14.93 -2.27 -6.53
N ARG A 82 -13.94 -2.16 -5.62
CA ARG A 82 -12.77 -3.04 -5.64
C ARG A 82 -13.15 -4.52 -5.45
N HIS A 83 -14.15 -4.81 -4.61
CA HIS A 83 -14.66 -6.17 -4.47
C HIS A 83 -15.36 -6.66 -5.74
N MET A 84 -16.16 -5.82 -6.39
CA MET A 84 -16.76 -6.14 -7.69
C MET A 84 -15.70 -6.47 -8.72
N TYR A 85 -14.66 -5.65 -8.82
CA TYR A 85 -13.54 -5.87 -9.74
C TYR A 85 -12.76 -7.15 -9.41
N SER A 86 -12.58 -7.46 -8.12
CA SER A 86 -11.89 -8.70 -7.74
C SER A 86 -12.70 -9.96 -8.10
N VAL A 87 -14.03 -9.91 -8.04
CA VAL A 87 -14.90 -11.00 -8.50
C VAL A 87 -14.73 -11.20 -10.01
N ALA A 88 -14.77 -10.12 -10.79
CA ALA A 88 -14.58 -10.19 -12.24
C ALA A 88 -13.20 -10.74 -12.63
N VAL A 89 -12.15 -10.22 -11.99
CA VAL A 89 -10.76 -10.66 -12.21
C VAL A 89 -10.57 -12.11 -11.79
N ALA A 90 -11.18 -12.56 -10.69
CA ALA A 90 -11.10 -13.95 -10.24
C ALA A 90 -11.85 -14.93 -11.18
N ALA A 91 -12.99 -14.52 -11.71
CA ALA A 91 -13.73 -15.31 -12.69
C ALA A 91 -12.94 -15.42 -14.00
N PHE A 92 -12.40 -14.31 -14.50
CA PHE A 92 -11.52 -14.29 -15.67
C PHE A 92 -10.28 -15.16 -15.48
N TRP A 93 -9.65 -15.15 -14.29
CA TRP A 93 -8.50 -16.00 -14.00
C TRP A 93 -8.80 -17.49 -14.13
N LYS A 94 -9.97 -17.94 -13.73
CA LYS A 94 -10.35 -19.34 -13.84
C LYS A 94 -10.35 -19.85 -15.29
N GLU A 95 -10.71 -18.97 -16.23
CA GLU A 95 -10.75 -19.30 -17.66
C GLU A 95 -9.43 -19.03 -18.38
N ARG A 96 -8.68 -18.03 -17.94
CA ARG A 96 -7.49 -17.48 -18.61
C ARG A 96 -6.34 -17.31 -17.62
N SER A 97 -5.91 -18.42 -17.02
CA SER A 97 -4.86 -18.41 -15.98
C SER A 97 -3.49 -17.94 -16.51
N GLU A 98 -3.24 -18.05 -17.82
CA GLU A 98 -2.02 -17.62 -18.48
C GLU A 98 -1.70 -16.12 -18.34
N TYR A 99 -2.69 -15.29 -18.03
CA TYR A 99 -2.49 -13.86 -17.80
C TYR A 99 -1.99 -13.50 -16.40
N PHE A 100 -2.00 -14.44 -15.45
CA PHE A 100 -1.87 -14.11 -14.02
C PHE A 100 -0.54 -14.48 -13.36
N GLY A 101 0.54 -14.56 -14.10
CA GLY A 101 1.89 -14.67 -13.56
C GLY A 101 2.49 -13.29 -13.23
N SER A 102 3.00 -12.64 -14.25
CA SER A 102 3.72 -11.38 -14.18
C SER A 102 3.00 -10.23 -14.90
N CYS A 103 3.45 -9.00 -14.66
CA CYS A 103 3.00 -7.84 -15.43
C CYS A 103 3.33 -7.99 -16.92
N GLN A 104 4.43 -8.70 -17.26
CA GLN A 104 4.78 -9.01 -18.66
C GLN A 104 3.67 -9.82 -19.33
N GLU A 105 3.17 -10.86 -18.67
CA GLU A 105 2.13 -11.74 -19.23
C GLU A 105 0.78 -11.05 -19.35
N PHE A 106 0.46 -10.15 -18.41
CA PHE A 106 -0.83 -9.47 -18.43
C PHE A 106 -0.86 -8.26 -19.37
N PHE A 107 0.15 -7.38 -19.32
CA PHE A 107 0.12 -6.10 -20.02
C PHE A 107 0.83 -6.10 -21.37
N PHE A 108 1.78 -7.03 -21.61
CA PHE A 108 2.67 -7.02 -22.75
C PHE A 108 2.59 -8.31 -23.60
N ASN A 109 1.52 -9.06 -23.43
CA ASN A 109 1.22 -10.22 -24.27
C ASN A 109 0.69 -9.75 -25.65
N ASN A 110 0.65 -10.65 -26.64
CA ASN A 110 0.10 -10.38 -28.00
C ASN A 110 -1.33 -9.81 -27.95
N LYS A 111 -2.15 -10.30 -27.04
CA LYS A 111 -3.43 -9.70 -26.65
C LYS A 111 -3.32 -9.26 -25.20
N PRO A 112 -3.30 -7.95 -24.90
CA PRO A 112 -3.21 -7.47 -23.52
C PRO A 112 -4.35 -7.97 -22.65
N GLY A 113 -4.07 -8.27 -21.38
CA GLY A 113 -5.06 -8.80 -20.46
C GLY A 113 -6.26 -7.88 -20.21
N LYS A 114 -6.08 -6.56 -20.37
CA LYS A 114 -7.19 -5.59 -20.35
C LYS A 114 -8.20 -5.86 -21.47
N GLU A 115 -7.72 -6.11 -22.69
CA GLU A 115 -8.56 -6.39 -23.86
C GLU A 115 -9.24 -7.76 -23.73
N ALA A 116 -8.48 -8.76 -23.28
CA ALA A 116 -9.03 -10.10 -23.04
C ALA A 116 -10.09 -10.09 -21.91
N LEU A 117 -9.88 -9.30 -20.85
CA LEU A 117 -10.86 -9.12 -19.78
C LEU A 117 -12.12 -8.39 -20.28
N ARG A 118 -11.96 -7.38 -21.15
CA ARG A 118 -13.10 -6.68 -21.76
C ARG A 118 -13.96 -7.64 -22.56
N GLU A 119 -13.36 -8.41 -23.46
CA GLU A 119 -14.07 -9.41 -24.26
C GLU A 119 -14.80 -10.44 -23.39
N TYR A 120 -14.16 -10.91 -22.32
CA TYR A 120 -14.78 -11.83 -21.35
C TYR A 120 -16.02 -11.21 -20.69
N LEU A 121 -15.93 -9.94 -20.26
CA LEU A 121 -17.03 -9.25 -19.57
C LEU A 121 -18.15 -8.79 -20.52
N GLU A 122 -17.85 -8.55 -21.81
CA GLU A 122 -18.85 -8.29 -22.85
C GLU A 122 -19.79 -9.50 -23.04
N GLY A 123 -19.29 -10.72 -22.81
CA GLY A 123 -20.09 -11.94 -22.78
C GLY A 123 -21.07 -12.01 -21.59
N LYS A 124 -21.02 -11.06 -20.66
CA LYS A 124 -21.89 -10.98 -19.47
C LYS A 124 -21.99 -12.30 -18.70
N PRO A 125 -20.85 -12.85 -18.20
CA PRO A 125 -20.85 -14.16 -17.57
C PRO A 125 -21.76 -14.19 -16.34
N LYS A 126 -22.70 -15.14 -16.34
CA LYS A 126 -23.74 -15.27 -15.33
C LYS A 126 -23.15 -15.44 -13.90
N GLU A 127 -22.04 -16.18 -13.79
CA GLU A 127 -21.38 -16.38 -12.48
C GLU A 127 -20.91 -15.08 -11.84
N VAL A 128 -20.41 -14.13 -12.65
CA VAL A 128 -20.01 -12.80 -12.18
C VAL A 128 -21.21 -12.03 -11.71
N GLN A 129 -22.29 -12.00 -12.50
CA GLN A 129 -23.51 -11.26 -12.14
C GLN A 129 -24.15 -11.82 -10.86
N ASP A 130 -24.28 -13.13 -10.74
CA ASP A 130 -24.86 -13.81 -9.57
C ASP A 130 -24.02 -13.52 -8.29
N ALA A 131 -22.70 -13.48 -8.44
CA ALA A 131 -21.82 -13.12 -7.34
C ALA A 131 -21.96 -11.65 -6.94
N LEU A 132 -22.02 -10.71 -7.91
CA LEU A 132 -22.19 -9.29 -7.65
C LEU A 132 -23.52 -8.98 -6.97
N ILE A 133 -24.61 -9.61 -7.38
CA ILE A 133 -25.92 -9.47 -6.75
C ILE A 133 -25.89 -9.88 -5.27
N LYS A 134 -25.08 -10.89 -4.91
CA LYS A 134 -24.94 -11.37 -3.53
C LYS A 134 -24.08 -10.45 -2.66
N ILE A 135 -22.98 -9.90 -3.21
CA ILE A 135 -22.02 -9.12 -2.41
C ILE A 135 -22.36 -7.64 -2.34
N VAL A 136 -23.03 -7.07 -3.35
CA VAL A 136 -23.38 -5.65 -3.38
C VAL A 136 -24.70 -5.43 -2.64
N PRO A 137 -24.74 -4.51 -1.64
CA PRO A 137 -25.98 -4.19 -0.94
C PRO A 137 -27.09 -3.76 -1.89
N LYS A 138 -28.32 -4.29 -1.73
CA LYS A 138 -29.46 -4.07 -2.64
C LYS A 138 -29.69 -2.59 -3.00
N GLY A 139 -29.58 -1.70 -2.02
CA GLY A 139 -29.77 -0.25 -2.24
C GLY A 139 -28.65 0.45 -3.01
N LEU A 140 -27.56 -0.25 -3.36
CA LEU A 140 -26.42 0.29 -4.12
C LEU A 140 -26.25 -0.39 -5.48
N GLN A 141 -26.98 -1.46 -5.78
CA GLN A 141 -26.83 -2.24 -7.02
C GLN A 141 -27.12 -1.40 -8.26
N GLU A 142 -28.17 -0.60 -8.23
CA GLU A 142 -28.53 0.30 -9.33
C GLU A 142 -27.46 1.38 -9.53
N ASN A 143 -27.05 2.06 -8.45
CA ASN A 143 -26.02 3.12 -8.51
C ASN A 143 -24.65 2.62 -8.96
N LEU A 144 -24.35 1.35 -8.70
CA LEU A 144 -23.10 0.70 -9.12
C LEU A 144 -23.20 -0.04 -10.44
N GLY A 145 -24.34 0.04 -11.13
CA GLY A 145 -24.51 -0.55 -12.45
C GLY A 145 -24.43 -2.08 -12.49
N VAL A 146 -24.85 -2.76 -11.41
CA VAL A 146 -24.71 -4.23 -11.32
C VAL A 146 -25.58 -4.95 -12.36
N GLN A 147 -26.78 -4.40 -12.66
CA GLN A 147 -27.73 -5.02 -13.58
C GLN A 147 -27.42 -4.74 -15.06
N ASP A 148 -27.01 -3.50 -15.37
CA ASP A 148 -26.77 -3.02 -16.72
C ASP A 148 -25.32 -3.19 -17.17
N TRP A 149 -24.42 -3.63 -16.26
CA TRP A 149 -22.98 -3.78 -16.48
C TRP A 149 -22.20 -2.48 -16.71
N SER A 150 -22.77 -1.33 -16.41
CA SER A 150 -22.10 -0.03 -16.58
C SER A 150 -20.83 0.09 -15.72
N TRP A 151 -20.72 -0.66 -14.62
CA TRP A 151 -19.49 -0.74 -13.81
C TRP A 151 -18.24 -1.22 -14.59
N VAL A 152 -18.43 -1.90 -15.73
CA VAL A 152 -17.32 -2.35 -16.58
C VAL A 152 -16.56 -1.15 -17.17
N GLU A 153 -17.27 -0.07 -17.48
CA GLU A 153 -16.62 1.16 -17.94
C GLU A 153 -15.83 1.87 -16.81
N ASP A 154 -16.27 1.78 -15.56
CA ASP A 154 -15.47 2.25 -14.41
C ASP A 154 -14.16 1.45 -14.23
N LEU A 155 -14.12 0.20 -14.66
CA LEU A 155 -12.94 -0.65 -14.62
C LEU A 155 -12.06 -0.50 -15.87
N LEU A 156 -12.64 -0.60 -17.06
CA LEU A 156 -11.95 -0.80 -18.35
C LEU A 156 -12.10 0.36 -19.35
N GLY A 157 -12.97 1.33 -19.08
CA GLY A 157 -13.15 2.52 -19.91
C GLY A 157 -11.87 3.34 -20.02
N GLU A 158 -11.89 4.43 -20.76
CA GLU A 158 -10.73 5.30 -20.96
C GLU A 158 -10.17 5.81 -19.62
N ASN A 159 -11.06 6.26 -18.72
CA ASN A 159 -10.70 6.68 -17.35
C ASN A 159 -10.89 5.58 -16.31
N GLY A 160 -11.05 4.34 -16.74
CA GLY A 160 -11.24 3.19 -15.86
C GLY A 160 -9.99 2.88 -15.03
N VAL A 161 -10.20 2.33 -13.84
CA VAL A 161 -9.11 2.11 -12.87
C VAL A 161 -8.00 1.22 -13.43
N LEU A 162 -8.34 0.18 -14.18
CA LEU A 162 -7.35 -0.70 -14.82
C LEU A 162 -6.66 0.00 -15.98
N SER A 163 -7.37 0.84 -16.73
CA SER A 163 -6.79 1.61 -17.82
C SER A 163 -5.74 2.59 -17.33
N LEU A 164 -6.06 3.34 -16.28
CA LEU A 164 -5.12 4.27 -15.64
C LEU A 164 -3.88 3.54 -15.07
N ALA A 165 -4.08 2.36 -14.48
CA ALA A 165 -2.97 1.53 -14.01
C ALA A 165 -2.09 1.04 -15.17
N THR A 166 -2.70 0.68 -16.31
CA THR A 166 -1.98 0.28 -17.53
C THR A 166 -1.16 1.43 -18.11
N GLU A 167 -1.77 2.61 -18.26
CA GLU A 167 -1.11 3.81 -18.75
C GLU A 167 0.08 4.22 -17.89
N LYS A 168 -0.07 4.13 -16.56
CA LYS A 168 1.01 4.40 -15.62
C LYS A 168 2.19 3.47 -15.88
N LEU A 169 1.97 2.15 -15.94
CA LEU A 169 3.02 1.15 -16.15
C LEU A 169 3.71 1.33 -17.50
N THR A 170 2.92 1.47 -18.56
CA THR A 170 3.46 1.65 -19.93
C THR A 170 4.20 2.96 -20.07
N GLY A 171 3.71 4.05 -19.45
CA GLY A 171 4.38 5.35 -19.40
C GLY A 171 5.71 5.30 -18.64
N ASP A 172 5.77 4.57 -17.52
CA ASP A 172 6.99 4.38 -16.75
C ASP A 172 8.05 3.61 -17.58
N ILE A 173 7.63 2.57 -18.29
CA ILE A 173 8.52 1.78 -19.16
C ILE A 173 9.04 2.62 -20.33
N ARG A 174 8.18 3.38 -21.02
CA ARG A 174 8.59 4.28 -22.11
C ARG A 174 9.61 5.31 -21.64
N ALA A 175 9.38 5.97 -20.50
CA ALA A 175 10.33 6.94 -19.94
C ALA A 175 11.69 6.31 -19.61
N LEU A 176 11.70 5.05 -19.15
CA LEU A 176 12.93 4.29 -18.93
C LEU A 176 13.63 3.92 -20.23
N GLU A 177 12.88 3.51 -21.26
CA GLU A 177 13.41 3.18 -22.60
C GLU A 177 14.06 4.41 -23.25
N ASP A 178 13.42 5.58 -23.18
CA ASP A 178 14.00 6.85 -23.65
C ASP A 178 15.28 7.20 -22.89
N SER A 179 15.29 6.98 -21.58
CA SER A 179 16.48 7.21 -20.74
C SER A 179 17.61 6.24 -21.09
N ILE A 180 17.31 4.99 -21.44
CA ILE A 180 18.30 4.00 -21.91
C ILE A 180 18.89 4.43 -23.23
N LYS A 181 18.06 4.90 -24.18
CA LYS A 181 18.52 5.39 -25.47
C LYS A 181 19.50 6.55 -25.28
N ASN A 182 19.13 7.56 -24.50
CA ASN A 182 19.97 8.70 -24.19
C ASN A 182 21.29 8.29 -23.49
N ALA A 183 21.23 7.36 -22.54
CA ALA A 183 22.44 6.85 -21.87
C ALA A 183 23.37 6.10 -22.83
N SER A 184 22.81 5.35 -23.76
CA SER A 184 23.58 4.59 -24.78
C SER A 184 24.26 5.53 -25.77
N GLU A 185 23.55 6.55 -26.25
CA GLU A 185 24.11 7.60 -27.13
C GLU A 185 25.27 8.35 -26.48
N ASN A 186 25.18 8.60 -25.16
CA ASN A 186 26.23 9.23 -24.37
C ASN A 186 27.31 8.24 -23.84
N ARG A 187 27.32 6.98 -24.30
CA ARG A 187 28.25 5.91 -23.90
C ARG A 187 28.23 5.59 -22.38
N LEU A 188 27.13 5.88 -21.69
CA LEU A 188 26.95 5.60 -20.27
C LEU A 188 26.37 4.18 -20.07
N PHE A 189 27.09 3.16 -20.54
CA PHE A 189 26.61 1.77 -20.60
C PHE A 189 26.20 1.19 -19.26
N ARG A 190 26.91 1.52 -18.16
CA ARG A 190 26.52 1.09 -16.82
C ARG A 190 25.17 1.67 -16.36
N GLN A 191 24.87 2.90 -16.77
CA GLN A 191 23.57 3.53 -16.49
C GLN A 191 22.46 2.85 -17.30
N ALA A 192 22.68 2.61 -18.59
CA ALA A 192 21.74 1.90 -19.44
C ALA A 192 21.43 0.49 -18.91
N GLU A 193 22.43 -0.25 -18.45
CA GLU A 193 22.25 -1.58 -17.82
C GLU A 193 21.40 -1.51 -16.55
N ARG A 194 21.60 -0.53 -15.69
CA ARG A 194 20.76 -0.35 -14.48
C ARG A 194 19.32 -0.04 -14.80
N LEU A 195 19.07 0.80 -15.81
CA LEU A 195 17.71 1.12 -16.26
C LEU A 195 17.03 -0.09 -16.87
N ASN A 196 17.75 -0.90 -17.67
CA ASN A 196 17.24 -2.18 -18.18
C ASN A 196 16.85 -3.14 -17.06
N LYS A 197 17.67 -3.25 -15.99
CA LYS A 197 17.31 -4.05 -14.80
C LYS A 197 16.04 -3.53 -14.14
N THR A 198 15.82 -2.21 -14.13
CA THR A 198 14.60 -1.62 -13.58
C THR A 198 13.35 -1.99 -14.41
N ILE A 199 13.44 -1.92 -15.74
CA ILE A 199 12.37 -2.36 -16.65
C ILE A 199 12.04 -3.83 -16.40
N ARG A 200 13.07 -4.68 -16.32
CA ARG A 200 12.88 -6.11 -16.04
C ARG A 200 12.15 -6.32 -14.71
N THR A 201 12.55 -5.64 -13.65
CA THR A 201 11.88 -5.72 -12.35
C THR A 201 10.40 -5.30 -12.42
N LEU A 202 10.07 -4.25 -13.20
CA LEU A 202 8.68 -3.82 -13.39
C LEU A 202 7.85 -4.87 -14.15
N LYS A 203 8.43 -5.49 -15.19
CA LYS A 203 7.77 -6.50 -16.02
C LYS A 203 7.61 -7.84 -15.29
N GLU A 204 8.59 -8.24 -14.49
CA GLU A 204 8.57 -9.48 -13.70
C GLU A 204 7.72 -9.38 -12.41
N ARG A 205 7.24 -8.20 -12.05
CA ARG A 205 6.36 -8.01 -10.88
C ARG A 205 5.10 -8.86 -11.02
N GLN A 206 4.66 -9.50 -9.94
CA GLN A 206 3.40 -10.24 -9.92
C GLN A 206 2.21 -9.34 -10.22
N VAL A 207 1.37 -9.72 -11.17
CA VAL A 207 0.23 -8.91 -11.64
C VAL A 207 -0.78 -8.64 -10.53
N ILE A 208 -1.10 -9.61 -9.69
CA ILE A 208 -2.04 -9.43 -8.56
C ILE A 208 -1.53 -8.36 -7.59
N GLY A 209 -0.23 -8.40 -7.27
CA GLY A 209 0.41 -7.37 -6.46
C GLY A 209 0.30 -5.99 -7.10
N PHE A 210 0.55 -5.88 -8.40
CA PHE A 210 0.43 -4.63 -9.14
C PHE A 210 -1.00 -4.09 -9.17
N LEU A 211 -2.01 -4.93 -9.45
CA LEU A 211 -3.42 -4.56 -9.47
C LEU A 211 -3.89 -4.06 -8.09
N SER A 212 -3.44 -4.71 -7.04
CA SER A 212 -3.74 -4.33 -5.66
C SER A 212 -3.09 -2.99 -5.27
N GLN A 213 -1.82 -2.76 -5.64
CA GLN A 213 -1.11 -1.50 -5.41
C GLN A 213 -1.80 -0.32 -6.10
N ASN A 214 -2.30 -0.54 -7.32
CA ASN A 214 -3.01 0.48 -8.08
C ASN A 214 -4.52 0.55 -7.76
N ASN A 215 -4.96 -0.05 -6.66
CA ASN A 215 -6.33 0.01 -6.16
C ASN A 215 -7.39 -0.59 -7.11
N VAL A 216 -7.00 -1.42 -8.06
CA VAL A 216 -7.92 -2.15 -8.94
C VAL A 216 -8.66 -3.22 -8.13
N ILE A 217 -7.94 -3.98 -7.32
CA ILE A 217 -8.49 -5.01 -6.43
C ILE A 217 -8.15 -4.72 -4.96
N PRO A 218 -8.86 -5.31 -3.98
CA PRO A 218 -8.57 -5.12 -2.57
C PRO A 218 -7.20 -5.65 -2.18
N LYS A 219 -6.58 -5.00 -1.20
CA LYS A 219 -5.35 -5.48 -0.56
C LYS A 219 -5.72 -6.43 0.58
N TYR A 220 -5.60 -7.72 0.36
CA TYR A 220 -5.77 -8.73 1.39
C TYR A 220 -4.42 -9.22 1.87
N GLY A 221 -4.05 -8.93 3.12
CA GLY A 221 -3.03 -9.66 3.91
C GLY A 221 -1.65 -9.96 3.32
N PHE A 222 -1.46 -9.74 2.06
CA PHE A 222 -0.17 -9.92 1.39
C PHE A 222 0.63 -8.62 1.45
N PRO A 223 1.96 -8.68 1.60
CA PRO A 223 2.82 -7.51 1.51
C PRO A 223 2.88 -7.02 0.06
N VAL A 224 1.85 -6.28 -0.34
CA VAL A 224 1.68 -5.80 -1.73
C VAL A 224 2.51 -4.55 -1.99
N ASP A 225 2.77 -3.77 -0.93
CA ASP A 225 3.54 -2.54 -0.97
C ASP A 225 4.93 -2.79 -0.38
N VAL A 226 5.73 -3.65 -1.01
CA VAL A 226 7.10 -3.89 -0.58
C VAL A 226 8.02 -2.82 -1.15
N ILE A 227 8.77 -2.17 -0.28
CA ILE A 227 9.77 -1.16 -0.61
C ILE A 227 11.14 -1.70 -0.28
N GLU A 228 12.05 -1.60 -1.23
CA GLU A 228 13.45 -2.00 -1.10
C GLU A 228 14.33 -0.79 -0.79
N LEU A 229 15.23 -0.94 0.18
CA LEU A 229 16.40 -0.08 0.32
C LEU A 229 17.52 -0.66 -0.55
N GLN A 230 17.78 -0.03 -1.68
CA GLN A 230 18.70 -0.51 -2.68
C GLN A 230 20.15 -0.22 -2.28
N THR A 231 20.92 -1.29 -2.09
CA THR A 231 22.33 -1.25 -1.68
C THR A 231 23.30 -1.68 -2.78
N TYR A 232 22.80 -2.19 -3.91
CA TYR A 232 23.59 -2.78 -4.99
C TYR A 232 24.49 -1.80 -5.76
N HIS A 233 24.41 -0.50 -5.46
CA HIS A 233 25.37 0.50 -5.96
C HIS A 233 26.76 0.33 -5.35
N HIS A 234 26.86 -0.35 -4.21
CA HIS A 234 28.10 -0.70 -3.52
C HIS A 234 28.43 -2.18 -3.75
N SER A 235 29.71 -2.49 -3.91
CA SER A 235 30.17 -3.86 -4.13
C SER A 235 29.77 -4.81 -3.00
N GLN A 236 29.75 -4.32 -1.76
CA GLN A 236 29.37 -5.07 -0.56
C GLN A 236 27.85 -5.30 -0.44
N GLY A 237 27.03 -4.49 -1.11
CA GLY A 237 25.57 -4.55 -1.00
C GLY A 237 24.85 -5.42 -2.05
N ARG A 238 25.60 -6.12 -2.92
CA ARG A 238 25.00 -6.80 -4.09
C ARG A 238 24.06 -7.97 -3.74
N ASN A 239 24.29 -8.61 -2.60
CA ASN A 239 23.54 -9.80 -2.18
C ASN A 239 22.62 -9.54 -0.97
N ILE A 240 22.43 -8.27 -0.60
CA ILE A 240 21.60 -7.90 0.55
C ILE A 240 20.20 -7.56 0.05
N ASP A 241 19.20 -8.25 0.58
CA ASP A 241 17.77 -7.92 0.38
C ASP A 241 17.26 -7.17 1.61
N LEU A 242 16.97 -5.89 1.42
CA LEU A 242 16.38 -5.00 2.44
C LEU A 242 14.95 -4.59 2.03
N SER A 243 14.13 -5.58 1.71
CA SER A 243 12.72 -5.38 1.38
C SER A 243 11.86 -5.33 2.64
N ARG A 244 10.96 -4.36 2.74
CA ARG A 244 10.00 -4.16 3.84
C ARG A 244 8.65 -3.71 3.31
N ASP A 245 7.58 -4.03 4.03
CA ASP A 245 6.28 -3.39 3.84
C ASP A 245 6.44 -1.86 3.87
N MET A 246 5.73 -1.13 2.99
CA MET A 246 5.88 0.32 2.83
C MET A 246 5.70 1.07 4.16
N LYS A 247 4.76 0.67 5.00
CA LYS A 247 4.53 1.32 6.30
C LYS A 247 5.76 1.22 7.21
N ILE A 248 6.43 0.07 7.19
CA ILE A 248 7.68 -0.15 7.93
C ILE A 248 8.83 0.58 7.24
N ALA A 249 8.93 0.48 5.91
CA ALA A 249 9.96 1.12 5.12
C ALA A 249 9.97 2.65 5.28
N LEU A 250 8.80 3.30 5.34
CA LEU A 250 8.70 4.75 5.59
C LEU A 250 9.30 5.16 6.93
N SER A 251 9.30 4.29 7.94
CA SER A 251 9.92 4.58 9.24
C SER A 251 11.39 4.14 9.32
N GLU A 252 11.78 3.07 8.62
CA GLU A 252 13.13 2.50 8.71
C GLU A 252 14.07 3.01 7.60
N TYR A 253 13.54 3.33 6.42
CA TYR A 253 14.30 3.69 5.23
C TYR A 253 14.09 5.14 4.77
N ALA A 254 13.44 5.98 5.57
CA ALA A 254 13.34 7.40 5.25
C ALA A 254 14.75 8.00 5.00
N PRO A 255 14.92 8.96 4.07
CA PRO A 255 16.18 9.61 3.85
C PRO A 255 16.80 10.13 5.14
N GLY A 256 18.07 9.77 5.39
CA GLY A 256 18.80 10.02 6.63
C GLY A 256 18.74 8.90 7.66
N SER A 257 17.85 7.92 7.51
CA SER A 257 17.79 6.75 8.40
C SER A 257 18.93 5.78 8.12
N GLN A 258 19.33 5.04 9.16
CA GLN A 258 20.43 4.09 9.10
C GLN A 258 19.97 2.69 9.44
N VAL A 259 20.44 1.72 8.66
CA VAL A 259 20.16 0.29 8.84
C VAL A 259 21.47 -0.49 8.83
N ILE A 260 21.62 -1.42 9.77
CA ILE A 260 22.76 -2.35 9.80
C ILE A 260 22.32 -3.64 9.11
N ALA A 261 23.07 -4.03 8.08
CA ALA A 261 22.89 -5.29 7.38
C ALA A 261 24.22 -5.80 6.88
N ASP A 262 24.46 -7.11 7.00
CA ASP A 262 25.70 -7.80 6.62
C ASP A 262 26.98 -7.13 7.18
N GLY A 263 26.93 -6.70 8.44
CA GLY A 263 28.05 -6.05 9.12
C GLY A 263 28.35 -4.60 8.71
N TYR A 264 27.58 -4.04 7.76
CA TYR A 264 27.73 -2.66 7.28
C TYR A 264 26.59 -1.77 7.74
N LEU A 265 26.91 -0.47 7.90
CA LEU A 265 25.95 0.58 8.19
C LEU A 265 25.50 1.25 6.88
N TRP A 266 24.24 1.02 6.51
CA TRP A 266 23.63 1.58 5.31
C TRP A 266 22.84 2.84 5.67
N THR A 267 23.14 3.96 5.03
CA THR A 267 22.41 5.21 5.24
C THR A 267 21.52 5.46 4.03
N SER A 268 20.20 5.48 4.22
CA SER A 268 19.24 5.85 3.18
C SER A 268 19.43 7.32 2.80
N ARG A 269 19.60 7.61 1.52
CA ARG A 269 19.92 8.97 1.02
C ARG A 269 18.80 9.57 0.18
N TYR A 270 18.21 8.78 -0.71
CA TYR A 270 17.28 9.28 -1.72
C TYR A 270 16.08 8.36 -1.88
N ILE A 271 14.95 8.95 -2.28
CA ILE A 271 13.83 8.20 -2.85
C ILE A 271 14.15 8.00 -4.34
N LYS A 272 14.10 6.73 -4.80
CA LYS A 272 14.35 6.40 -6.21
C LYS A 272 13.22 6.92 -7.08
N LYS A 273 13.56 7.66 -8.15
CA LYS A 273 12.61 8.10 -9.17
C LYS A 273 13.08 7.70 -10.57
N ILE A 274 12.16 7.67 -11.50
CA ILE A 274 12.48 7.49 -12.92
C ILE A 274 13.07 8.80 -13.45
N PRO A 275 14.21 8.76 -14.17
CA PRO A 275 14.78 9.95 -14.78
C PRO A 275 13.76 10.68 -15.68
N GLY A 276 13.69 12.00 -15.53
CA GLY A 276 12.76 12.83 -16.33
C GLY A 276 11.30 12.81 -15.87
N LYS A 277 10.95 12.04 -14.83
CA LYS A 277 9.59 11.97 -14.30
C LYS A 277 9.54 12.49 -12.87
N GLU A 278 8.63 13.40 -12.57
CA GLU A 278 8.38 13.86 -11.20
C GLU A 278 7.44 12.91 -10.48
N PHE A 279 7.54 12.87 -9.13
CA PHE A 279 6.59 12.10 -8.32
C PHE A 279 5.20 12.73 -8.38
N PRO A 280 4.13 11.93 -8.58
CA PRO A 280 2.78 12.41 -8.37
C PRO A 280 2.64 12.97 -6.96
N GLN A 281 2.23 14.23 -6.84
CA GLN A 281 1.94 14.86 -5.55
C GLN A 281 0.45 14.75 -5.26
N TYR A 282 0.13 14.42 -4.01
CA TYR A 282 -1.25 14.29 -3.54
C TYR A 282 -1.51 15.31 -2.43
N ASN A 283 -2.59 16.06 -2.54
CA ASN A 283 -3.14 16.82 -1.42
C ASN A 283 -3.96 15.87 -0.53
N TYR A 284 -3.91 16.06 0.78
CA TYR A 284 -4.67 15.23 1.71
C TYR A 284 -5.29 16.03 2.85
N VAL A 285 -6.36 15.47 3.41
CA VAL A 285 -7.02 15.95 4.63
C VAL A 285 -7.21 14.80 5.61
N VAL A 286 -7.07 15.08 6.90
CA VAL A 286 -7.29 14.12 8.00
C VAL A 286 -8.19 14.74 9.05
N CYS A 287 -9.22 14.02 9.44
CA CYS A 287 -10.06 14.38 10.57
C CYS A 287 -9.44 13.85 11.88
N LYS A 288 -9.20 14.73 12.85
CA LYS A 288 -8.67 14.33 14.17
C LYS A 288 -9.66 13.49 14.96
N GLU A 289 -10.93 13.79 14.85
CA GLU A 289 -11.97 13.18 15.68
C GLU A 289 -12.23 11.73 15.31
N CYS A 290 -12.40 11.44 14.01
CA CYS A 290 -12.76 10.10 13.56
C CYS A 290 -11.66 9.40 12.74
N GLY A 291 -10.55 10.08 12.42
CA GLY A 291 -9.45 9.52 11.62
C GLY A 291 -9.76 9.40 10.13
N PHE A 292 -10.89 9.96 9.65
CA PHE A 292 -11.18 9.95 8.21
C PHE A 292 -10.06 10.61 7.42
N PHE A 293 -9.61 9.93 6.37
CA PHE A 293 -8.57 10.39 5.44
C PHE A 293 -9.14 10.49 4.03
N SER A 294 -8.83 11.58 3.35
CA SER A 294 -9.10 11.73 1.91
C SER A 294 -7.92 12.38 1.23
N SER A 295 -7.66 12.01 -0.02
CA SER A 295 -6.61 12.61 -0.83
C SER A 295 -7.01 12.69 -2.28
N CYS A 296 -6.46 13.67 -3.00
CA CYS A 296 -6.60 13.84 -4.44
C CYS A 296 -5.24 14.19 -5.05
N LEU A 297 -5.06 13.96 -6.36
CA LEU A 297 -3.89 14.44 -7.09
C LEU A 297 -3.85 15.99 -7.02
N LYS A 298 -2.67 16.55 -6.78
CA LYS A 298 -2.47 18.00 -6.64
C LYS A 298 -2.84 18.78 -7.92
N GLU A 299 -2.70 18.14 -9.08
CA GLU A 299 -3.06 18.69 -10.39
C GLU A 299 -4.58 18.77 -10.61
N ARG A 300 -5.36 17.99 -9.86
CA ARG A 300 -6.82 18.09 -9.83
C ARG A 300 -7.20 19.14 -8.81
N SER A 301 -8.23 19.94 -9.13
CA SER A 301 -8.65 21.07 -8.29
C SER A 301 -8.87 20.67 -6.83
N GLU A 302 -8.52 21.55 -5.87
CA GLU A 302 -8.76 21.34 -4.42
C GLU A 302 -10.25 21.11 -4.09
N GLU A 303 -11.15 21.34 -5.03
CA GLU A 303 -12.60 21.10 -4.93
C GLU A 303 -12.96 19.61 -4.75
N GLU A 304 -12.07 18.68 -5.12
CA GLU A 304 -12.28 17.23 -4.90
C GLU A 304 -12.11 16.81 -3.42
N LEU A 305 -11.49 17.64 -2.58
CA LEU A 305 -11.36 17.35 -1.16
C LEU A 305 -12.57 17.88 -0.38
N PRO A 306 -13.19 17.07 0.48
CA PRO A 306 -14.32 17.50 1.26
C PRO A 306 -13.92 18.62 2.24
N LYS A 307 -14.73 19.70 2.35
CA LYS A 307 -14.49 20.80 3.28
C LYS A 307 -14.79 20.42 4.73
N LEU A 308 -15.72 19.52 4.93
CA LEU A 308 -16.08 18.96 6.24
C LEU A 308 -15.97 17.44 6.20
N CYS A 309 -15.68 16.84 7.35
CA CYS A 309 -15.61 15.39 7.45
C CYS A 309 -16.98 14.74 7.16
N PRO A 310 -17.09 13.87 6.14
CA PRO A 310 -18.37 13.27 5.76
C PRO A 310 -18.89 12.28 6.82
N ILE A 311 -18.03 11.89 7.80
CA ILE A 311 -18.40 10.93 8.84
C ILE A 311 -18.90 11.61 10.11
N CYS A 312 -18.22 12.67 10.59
CA CYS A 312 -18.54 13.32 11.86
C CYS A 312 -18.92 14.79 11.75
N GLY A 313 -18.92 15.37 10.53
CA GLY A 313 -19.27 16.77 10.28
C GLY A 313 -18.23 17.81 10.73
N ASN A 314 -17.15 17.39 11.40
CA ASN A 314 -16.15 18.30 11.93
C ASN A 314 -15.21 18.83 10.84
N ARG A 315 -14.60 20.00 11.07
CA ARG A 315 -13.56 20.54 10.20
C ARG A 315 -12.31 19.68 10.23
N PHE A 316 -11.62 19.61 9.10
CA PHE A 316 -10.33 18.93 9.04
C PHE A 316 -9.26 19.71 9.80
N SER A 317 -8.46 18.98 10.55
CA SER A 317 -7.45 19.57 11.42
C SER A 317 -6.04 19.47 10.85
N LYS A 318 -5.85 18.63 9.85
CA LYS A 318 -4.56 18.41 9.21
C LYS A 318 -4.75 18.32 7.71
N THR A 319 -4.03 19.19 7.00
CA THR A 319 -3.93 19.22 5.54
C THR A 319 -2.46 19.21 5.16
N GLY A 320 -2.12 18.74 3.99
CA GLY A 320 -0.75 18.75 3.48
C GLY A 320 -0.62 18.03 2.15
N THR A 321 0.62 17.86 1.71
CA THR A 321 0.97 17.13 0.49
C THR A 321 1.83 15.93 0.82
N TYR A 322 1.75 14.87 0.00
CA TYR A 322 2.62 13.72 0.10
C TYR A 322 2.94 13.13 -1.28
N VAL A 323 4.00 12.33 -1.33
CA VAL A 323 4.38 11.50 -2.46
C VAL A 323 4.52 10.04 -1.99
N THR A 324 4.36 9.10 -2.92
CA THR A 324 4.54 7.67 -2.62
C THR A 324 5.87 7.19 -3.21
N PRO A 325 6.76 6.58 -2.43
CA PRO A 325 8.09 6.09 -2.88
C PRO A 325 7.96 4.75 -3.61
N GLU A 326 7.33 4.72 -4.78
CA GLU A 326 6.97 3.49 -5.49
C GLU A 326 8.16 2.63 -5.95
N PHE A 327 9.32 3.25 -6.17
CA PHE A 327 10.51 2.58 -6.69
C PHE A 327 11.56 2.27 -5.62
N GLY A 328 11.21 2.43 -4.35
CA GLY A 328 12.10 2.20 -3.24
C GLY A 328 12.99 3.38 -2.90
N MET A 329 14.00 3.10 -2.07
CA MET A 329 14.95 4.06 -1.56
C MET A 329 16.37 3.60 -1.88
N ILE A 330 17.32 4.53 -1.90
CA ILE A 330 18.73 4.28 -2.26
C ILE A 330 19.59 4.60 -1.04
N ALA A 331 20.48 3.67 -0.66
CA ALA A 331 21.47 3.83 0.40
C ALA A 331 22.73 4.54 -0.10
#